data_a84b0aec1242cec797459ac5c37a2f3b
#
_entry.id   a84b0aec1242cec797459ac5c37a2f3b
#
_cell.length_a   1.000
_cell.length_b   1.000
_cell.length_c   1.000
_cell.angle_alpha   90.00
_cell.angle_beta   90.00
_cell.angle_gamma   90.00
#
_symmetry.space_group_name_H-M   'P 1'
#
loop_
_entity.id
_entity.type
_entity.pdbx_description
1 polymer ?
#
loop_
_entity_poly.entity_id
_entity_poly.type
_entity_poly.pdbx_seq_one_letter_code
_entity_poly.pdbx_strand_id
1 'polypeptide(L)'
;MKVIVDTNVLVSAILKDKEPETILLFIASRPEVEWIVSPQILEEYEEVLSRKKFGLPDNIKSAWLNLLDNLTTVIDAGVDINFPRDQKDAKFLSCAIAANADYFITGDNDFKQARKLFKTVIISVSQFKRLVCDAMSL
;
A
#
# COMPACT_ATOMS: atom_id res chain seq x y z
N MET A 1 12.88 -5.84 -2.46
CA MET A 1 12.23 -4.93 -1.50
C MET A 1 10.75 -5.26 -1.44
N LYS A 2 10.22 -5.46 -0.26
CA LYS A 2 8.80 -5.78 -0.05
C LYS A 2 8.10 -4.57 0.54
N VAL A 3 7.00 -4.15 -0.10
CA VAL A 3 6.22 -2.99 0.34
C VAL A 3 4.76 -3.36 0.53
N ILE A 4 4.13 -2.69 1.47
CA ILE A 4 2.68 -2.76 1.70
C ILE A 4 2.14 -1.34 1.55
N VAL A 5 1.02 -1.20 0.86
CA VAL A 5 0.43 0.09 0.51
C VAL A 5 -0.93 0.22 1.19
N ASP A 6 -1.10 1.30 1.97
CA ASP A 6 -2.38 1.62 2.58
C ASP A 6 -3.42 1.90 1.49
N THR A 7 -4.66 1.48 1.74
CA THR A 7 -5.78 1.67 0.82
C THR A 7 -5.94 3.12 0.38
N ASN A 8 -5.76 4.08 1.30
CA ASN A 8 -5.89 5.50 0.97
C ASN A 8 -4.85 5.98 -0.04
N VAL A 9 -3.64 5.41 -0.01
CA VAL A 9 -2.60 5.71 -0.99
C VAL A 9 -2.99 5.21 -2.37
N LEU A 10 -3.54 3.99 -2.44
CA LEU A 10 -4.05 3.41 -3.69
C LEU A 10 -5.16 4.27 -4.28
N VAL A 11 -6.15 4.65 -3.46
CA VAL A 11 -7.28 5.48 -3.91
C VAL A 11 -6.79 6.84 -4.41
N SER A 12 -5.90 7.48 -3.68
CA SER A 12 -5.34 8.78 -4.09
C SER A 12 -4.61 8.69 -5.42
N ALA A 13 -3.87 7.63 -5.65
CA ALA A 13 -3.17 7.39 -6.92
C ALA A 13 -4.17 7.22 -8.08
N ILE A 14 -5.23 6.45 -7.87
CA ILE A 14 -6.27 6.22 -8.89
C ILE A 14 -6.99 7.52 -9.23
N LEU A 15 -7.18 8.41 -8.23
CA LEU A 15 -7.78 9.72 -8.43
C LEU A 15 -6.79 10.76 -8.97
N LYS A 16 -5.60 10.33 -9.40
CA LYS A 16 -4.58 11.17 -10.04
C LYS A 16 -3.91 12.19 -9.11
N ASP A 17 -3.84 11.88 -7.84
CA ASP A 17 -3.01 12.65 -6.92
C ASP A 17 -1.54 12.34 -7.19
N LYS A 18 -0.72 13.37 -7.39
CA LYS A 18 0.61 13.27 -8.01
C LYS A 18 1.60 12.37 -7.28
N GLU A 19 1.80 12.58 -5.98
CA GLU A 19 2.80 11.78 -5.25
C GLU A 19 2.37 10.32 -5.09
N PRO A 20 1.14 10.00 -4.68
CA PRO A 20 0.68 8.62 -4.64
C PRO A 20 0.77 7.93 -6.00
N GLU A 21 0.39 8.60 -7.08
CA GLU A 21 0.51 8.01 -8.43
C GLU A 21 1.96 7.72 -8.77
N THR A 22 2.88 8.63 -8.47
CA THR A 22 4.32 8.44 -8.71
C THR A 22 4.84 7.21 -7.99
N ILE A 23 4.42 6.99 -6.74
CA ILE A 23 4.83 5.83 -5.96
C ILE A 23 4.32 4.53 -6.56
N LEU A 24 3.05 4.47 -6.98
CA LEU A 24 2.50 3.27 -7.60
C LEU A 24 3.18 2.96 -8.94
N LEU A 25 3.48 3.97 -9.74
CA LEU A 25 4.21 3.79 -10.99
C LEU A 25 5.64 3.29 -10.73
N PHE A 26 6.29 3.78 -9.71
CA PHE A 26 7.61 3.29 -9.29
C PHE A 26 7.54 1.81 -8.92
N ILE A 27 6.59 1.41 -8.08
CA ILE A 27 6.41 0.01 -7.68
C ILE A 27 6.10 -0.87 -8.89
N ALA A 28 5.20 -0.43 -9.76
CA ALA A 28 4.78 -1.20 -10.93
C ALA A 28 5.90 -1.39 -11.95
N SER A 29 6.82 -0.43 -12.05
CA SER A 29 7.89 -0.44 -13.06
C SER A 29 9.16 -1.15 -12.63
N ARG A 30 9.25 -1.60 -11.36
CA ARG A 30 10.47 -2.18 -10.82
C ARG A 30 10.25 -3.61 -10.33
N PRO A 31 10.77 -4.61 -11.06
CA PRO A 31 10.62 -6.03 -10.68
C PRO A 31 11.19 -6.36 -9.30
N GLU A 32 12.21 -5.63 -8.85
CA GLU A 32 12.84 -5.84 -7.55
C GLU A 32 11.99 -5.34 -6.37
N VAL A 33 10.90 -4.62 -6.64
CA VAL A 33 9.95 -4.16 -5.63
C VAL A 33 8.72 -5.03 -5.67
N GLU A 34 8.47 -5.78 -4.59
CA GLU A 34 7.29 -6.63 -4.45
C GLU A 34 6.21 -5.92 -3.63
N TRP A 35 5.04 -5.75 -4.22
CA TRP A 35 3.86 -5.24 -3.52
C TRP A 35 3.12 -6.39 -2.87
N ILE A 36 3.23 -6.49 -1.55
CA ILE A 36 2.66 -7.59 -0.77
C ILE A 36 1.27 -7.21 -0.26
N VAL A 37 0.35 -8.14 -0.36
CA VAL A 37 -1.01 -8.01 0.19
C VAL A 37 -1.40 -9.31 0.89
N SER A 38 -2.40 -9.23 1.76
CA SER A 38 -3.14 -10.38 2.26
C SER A 38 -4.50 -10.43 1.57
N PRO A 39 -5.24 -11.55 1.67
CA PRO A 39 -6.62 -11.59 1.17
C PRO A 39 -7.50 -10.49 1.77
N GLN A 40 -7.32 -10.17 3.04
CA GLN A 40 -8.07 -9.10 3.72
C GLN A 40 -7.76 -7.72 3.15
N ILE A 41 -6.50 -7.46 2.79
CA ILE A 41 -6.10 -6.21 2.16
C ILE A 41 -6.71 -6.09 0.76
N LEU A 42 -6.64 -7.15 -0.05
CA LEU A 42 -7.27 -7.14 -1.39
C LEU A 42 -8.78 -6.91 -1.30
N GLU A 43 -9.43 -7.54 -0.34
CA GLU A 43 -10.87 -7.35 -0.11
C GLU A 43 -11.18 -5.89 0.22
N GLU A 44 -10.39 -5.26 1.06
CA GLU A 44 -10.54 -3.85 1.38
C GLU A 44 -10.31 -2.95 0.16
N TYR A 45 -9.28 -3.23 -0.64
CA TYR A 45 -9.03 -2.49 -1.88
C TYR A 45 -10.27 -2.55 -2.79
N GLU A 46 -10.80 -3.74 -3.01
CA GLU A 46 -11.97 -3.94 -3.87
C GLU A 46 -13.21 -3.23 -3.32
N GLU A 47 -13.47 -3.36 -2.02
CA GLU A 47 -14.61 -2.71 -1.37
C GLU A 47 -14.52 -1.19 -1.50
N VAL A 48 -13.36 -0.62 -1.22
CA VAL A 48 -13.18 0.84 -1.25
C VAL A 48 -13.29 1.38 -2.68
N LEU A 49 -12.70 0.69 -3.67
CA LEU A 49 -12.80 1.10 -5.07
C LEU A 49 -14.22 0.99 -5.62
N SER A 50 -15.07 0.20 -4.97
CA SER A 50 -16.48 0.04 -5.36
C SER A 50 -17.39 1.10 -4.77
N ARG A 51 -16.88 1.98 -3.90
CA ARG A 51 -17.70 3.00 -3.26
C ARG A 51 -18.16 4.04 -4.25
N LYS A 52 -19.47 4.35 -4.20
CA LYS A 52 -20.11 5.32 -5.12
C LYS A 52 -19.47 6.71 -5.05
N LYS A 53 -18.95 7.11 -3.90
CA LYS A 53 -18.35 8.43 -3.72
C LYS A 53 -17.14 8.68 -4.62
N PHE A 54 -16.47 7.63 -5.08
CA PHE A 54 -15.34 7.77 -6.00
C PHE A 54 -15.76 7.82 -7.47
N GLY A 55 -16.99 7.40 -7.78
CA GLY A 55 -17.55 7.52 -9.12
C GLY A 55 -16.76 6.82 -10.21
N LEU A 56 -16.05 5.73 -9.89
CA LEU A 56 -15.27 5.04 -10.90
C LEU A 56 -16.17 4.29 -11.87
N PRO A 57 -16.02 4.52 -13.19
CA PRO A 57 -16.72 3.69 -14.19
C PRO A 57 -16.32 2.22 -14.05
N ASP A 58 -17.25 1.30 -14.37
CA ASP A 58 -17.02 -0.13 -14.24
C ASP A 58 -15.80 -0.62 -15.01
N ASN A 59 -15.56 -0.09 -16.20
CA ASN A 59 -14.39 -0.45 -17.00
C ASN A 59 -13.07 -0.02 -16.35
N ILE A 60 -13.05 1.15 -15.71
CA ILE A 60 -11.87 1.65 -14.98
C ILE A 60 -11.64 0.83 -13.74
N LYS A 61 -12.70 0.55 -12.96
CA LYS A 61 -12.62 -0.30 -11.79
C LYS A 61 -12.09 -1.68 -12.13
N SER A 62 -12.65 -2.32 -13.17
CA SER A 62 -12.22 -3.66 -13.59
C SER A 62 -10.76 -3.67 -14.04
N ALA A 63 -10.32 -2.64 -14.75
CA ALA A 63 -8.93 -2.52 -15.19
C ALA A 63 -7.99 -2.44 -13.97
N TRP A 64 -8.34 -1.67 -12.95
CA TRP A 64 -7.54 -1.57 -11.73
C TRP A 64 -7.50 -2.87 -10.94
N LEU A 65 -8.64 -3.58 -10.82
CA LEU A 65 -8.68 -4.86 -10.12
C LEU A 65 -7.80 -5.90 -10.83
N ASN A 66 -7.84 -5.95 -12.15
CA ASN A 66 -6.97 -6.84 -12.93
C ASN A 66 -5.49 -6.47 -12.75
N LEU A 67 -5.18 -5.19 -12.74
CA LEU A 67 -3.81 -4.71 -12.54
C LEU A 67 -3.30 -5.09 -11.16
N LEU A 68 -4.11 -4.94 -10.12
CA LEU A 68 -3.76 -5.34 -8.76
C LEU A 68 -3.48 -6.85 -8.67
N ASP A 69 -4.30 -7.68 -9.31
CA ASP A 69 -4.07 -9.12 -9.34
C ASP A 69 -2.70 -9.48 -9.95
N ASN A 70 -2.25 -8.71 -10.92
CA ASN A 70 -0.97 -8.94 -11.59
C ASN A 70 0.22 -8.32 -10.85
N LEU A 71 0.03 -7.19 -10.17
CA LEU A 71 1.12 -6.46 -9.52
C LEU A 71 1.38 -6.89 -8.08
N THR A 72 0.41 -7.51 -7.42
CA THR A 72 0.53 -7.85 -6.01
C THR A 72 0.89 -9.31 -5.81
N THR A 73 1.63 -9.57 -4.73
CA THR A 73 1.90 -10.91 -4.25
C THR A 73 1.06 -11.15 -3.00
N VAL A 74 0.19 -12.16 -3.06
CA VAL A 74 -0.72 -12.50 -1.96
C VAL A 74 -0.02 -13.44 -1.00
N ILE A 75 0.00 -13.08 0.28
CA ILE A 75 0.46 -13.97 1.34
C ILE A 75 -0.64 -14.16 2.37
N ASP A 76 -0.62 -15.30 3.06
CA ASP A 76 -1.48 -15.50 4.21
C ASP A 76 -0.79 -14.88 5.43
N ALA A 77 -1.42 -13.88 6.03
CA ALA A 77 -0.89 -13.23 7.22
C ALA A 77 -1.00 -14.09 8.50
N GLY A 78 -1.73 -15.20 8.42
CA GLY A 78 -1.92 -16.11 9.56
C GLY A 78 -2.84 -15.54 10.63
N VAL A 79 -2.31 -15.29 11.82
CA VAL A 79 -3.10 -14.84 12.96
C VAL A 79 -3.27 -13.32 12.95
N ASP A 80 -4.48 -12.85 13.23
CA ASP A 80 -4.74 -11.43 13.45
C ASP A 80 -4.03 -10.97 14.72
N ILE A 81 -3.07 -10.08 14.56
CA ILE A 81 -2.37 -9.48 15.68
C ILE A 81 -3.19 -8.29 16.17
N ASN A 82 -3.34 -8.19 17.50
CA ASN A 82 -4.06 -7.09 18.09
C ASN A 82 -3.17 -5.85 18.19
N PHE A 83 -3.59 -4.77 17.55
CA PHE A 83 -2.93 -3.47 17.62
C PHE A 83 -3.89 -2.45 18.21
N PRO A 84 -4.02 -2.34 19.52
CA PRO A 84 -5.06 -1.49 20.15
C PRO A 84 -5.01 -0.02 19.73
N ARG A 85 -3.83 0.50 19.42
CA ARG A 85 -3.65 1.90 18.98
C ARG A 85 -3.84 2.10 17.49
N ASP A 86 -3.73 1.02 16.71
CA ASP A 86 -3.71 1.06 15.24
C ASP A 86 -4.74 0.09 14.65
N GLN A 87 -5.93 0.02 15.22
CA GLN A 87 -6.96 -0.96 14.81
C GLN A 87 -7.31 -0.86 13.32
N LYS A 88 -7.34 0.35 12.78
CA LYS A 88 -7.63 0.57 11.35
C LYS A 88 -6.56 -0.01 10.44
N ASP A 89 -5.33 -0.05 10.93
CA ASP A 89 -4.18 -0.53 10.17
C ASP A 89 -3.79 -1.96 10.52
N ALA A 90 -4.52 -2.62 11.42
CA ALA A 90 -4.15 -3.94 11.94
C ALA A 90 -3.88 -4.97 10.85
N LYS A 91 -4.71 -5.01 9.80
CA LYS A 91 -4.51 -5.96 8.69
C LYS A 91 -3.22 -5.69 7.92
N PHE A 92 -2.87 -4.41 7.74
CA PHE A 92 -1.62 -4.03 7.05
C PHE A 92 -0.41 -4.34 7.91
N LEU A 93 -0.48 -4.05 9.20
CA LEU A 93 0.62 -4.31 10.13
C LEU A 93 0.85 -5.81 10.33
N SER A 94 -0.21 -6.60 10.42
CA SER A 94 -0.11 -8.06 10.49
C SER A 94 0.52 -8.64 9.23
N CYS A 95 0.14 -8.13 8.07
CA CYS A 95 0.72 -8.53 6.79
C CYS A 95 2.20 -8.15 6.73
N ALA A 96 2.55 -6.96 7.20
CA ALA A 96 3.94 -6.49 7.22
C ALA A 96 4.83 -7.40 8.07
N ILE A 97 4.36 -7.81 9.23
CA ILE A 97 5.09 -8.73 10.10
C ILE A 97 5.25 -10.09 9.43
N ALA A 98 4.17 -10.65 8.90
CA ALA A 98 4.19 -11.96 8.27
C ALA A 98 5.12 -12.01 7.06
N ALA A 99 5.17 -10.94 6.28
CA ALA A 99 6.00 -10.83 5.08
C ALA A 99 7.44 -10.40 5.36
N ASN A 100 7.75 -9.94 6.57
CA ASN A 100 8.99 -9.20 6.84
C ASN A 100 9.16 -8.03 5.87
N ALA A 101 8.11 -7.24 5.69
CA ALA A 101 8.10 -6.15 4.74
C ALA A 101 9.11 -5.07 5.13
N ASP A 102 9.68 -4.44 4.12
CA ASP A 102 10.63 -3.34 4.33
C ASP A 102 9.90 -2.04 4.65
N TYR A 103 8.78 -1.78 3.97
CA TYR A 103 8.01 -0.55 4.15
C TYR A 103 6.51 -0.81 4.17
N PHE A 104 5.83 -0.07 5.05
CA PHE A 104 4.39 0.14 4.96
C PHE A 104 4.16 1.61 4.62
N ILE A 105 3.64 1.87 3.43
CA ILE A 105 3.45 3.20 2.89
C ILE A 105 2.03 3.66 3.20
N THR A 106 1.91 4.73 3.97
CA THR A 106 0.62 5.28 4.40
C THR A 106 0.50 6.74 3.98
N GLY A 107 -0.73 7.18 3.74
CA GLY A 107 -1.03 8.57 3.40
C GLY A 107 -1.27 9.47 4.60
N ASP A 108 -1.01 8.98 5.82
CA ASP A 108 -1.26 9.74 7.03
C ASP A 108 -0.23 10.87 7.18
N ASN A 109 -0.72 12.11 7.09
CA ASN A 109 0.10 13.32 7.21
C ASN A 109 0.53 13.62 8.65
N ASP A 110 -0.01 12.90 9.63
CA ASP A 110 0.35 13.10 11.03
C ASP A 110 1.72 12.51 11.37
N PHE A 111 2.30 11.72 10.47
CA PHE A 111 3.64 11.18 10.67
C PHE A 111 4.69 12.23 10.30
N LYS A 112 5.20 12.91 11.32
CA LYS A 112 6.36 13.79 11.13
C LYS A 112 7.64 13.02 10.94
N GLN A 113 7.70 11.78 11.43
CA GLN A 113 8.84 10.89 11.31
C GLN A 113 8.37 9.48 10.99
N ALA A 114 9.15 8.75 10.19
CA ALA A 114 8.94 7.33 9.99
C ALA A 114 9.11 6.59 11.31
N ARG A 115 8.26 5.61 11.56
CA ARG A 115 8.38 4.74 12.74
C ARG A 115 8.63 3.30 12.30
N LYS A 116 9.20 2.51 13.19
CA LYS A 116 9.57 1.13 12.88
C LYS A 116 8.72 0.14 13.66
N LEU A 117 8.23 -0.88 12.96
CA LEU A 117 7.55 -2.03 13.56
C LEU A 117 8.32 -3.28 13.15
N PHE A 118 9.09 -3.86 14.08
CA PHE A 118 10.05 -4.93 13.77
C PHE A 118 10.97 -4.49 12.63
N LYS A 119 10.98 -5.22 11.52
CA LYS A 119 11.77 -4.86 10.33
C LYS A 119 11.12 -3.75 9.51
N THR A 120 9.81 -3.58 9.59
CA THR A 120 9.05 -2.70 8.71
C THR A 120 9.16 -1.24 9.13
N VAL A 121 9.52 -0.37 8.20
CA VAL A 121 9.46 1.08 8.38
C VAL A 121 8.10 1.58 7.92
N ILE A 122 7.34 2.17 8.84
CA ILE A 122 6.06 2.81 8.52
C ILE A 122 6.37 4.23 8.09
N ILE A 123 6.03 4.55 6.85
CA ILE A 123 6.53 5.74 6.18
C ILE A 123 5.41 6.41 5.39
N SER A 124 5.46 7.74 5.30
CA SER A 124 4.50 8.48 4.49
C SER A 124 4.84 8.42 3.01
N VAL A 125 3.88 8.79 2.17
CA VAL A 125 4.05 8.89 0.72
C VAL A 125 5.23 9.80 0.37
N SER A 126 5.29 11.01 0.97
CA SER A 126 6.35 11.97 0.71
C SER A 126 7.72 11.44 1.12
N GLN A 127 7.79 10.81 2.29
CA GLN A 127 9.04 10.23 2.79
C GLN A 127 9.51 9.08 1.91
N PHE A 128 8.60 8.20 1.49
CA PHE A 128 8.95 7.09 0.62
C PHE A 128 9.46 7.59 -0.74
N LYS A 129 8.80 8.59 -1.32
CA LYS A 129 9.25 9.20 -2.56
C LYS A 129 10.67 9.73 -2.42
N ARG A 130 10.92 10.53 -1.39
CA ARG A 130 12.22 11.17 -1.17
C ARG A 130 13.32 10.16 -0.82
N LEU A 131 13.04 9.24 0.13
CA LEU A 131 14.07 8.38 0.70
C LEU A 131 14.33 7.11 -0.12
N VAL A 132 13.36 6.68 -0.92
CA VAL A 132 13.44 5.44 -1.69
C VAL A 132 13.37 5.68 -3.19
N CYS A 133 12.28 6.28 -3.69
CA CYS A 133 12.11 6.46 -5.14
C CYS A 133 13.20 7.32 -5.75
N ASP A 134 13.44 8.49 -5.18
CA ASP A 134 14.44 9.43 -5.71
C ASP A 134 15.85 8.88 -5.54
N ALA A 135 16.13 8.19 -4.44
CA ALA A 135 17.44 7.57 -4.20
C ALA A 135 17.73 6.43 -5.18
N MET A 136 16.72 5.62 -5.53
CA MET A 136 16.90 4.51 -6.48
C MET A 136 16.90 4.95 -7.94
N SER A 137 16.49 6.18 -8.22
CA SER A 137 16.43 6.72 -9.59
C SER A 137 17.71 7.43 -10.02
N LEU A 138 18.70 7.48 -9.15
CA LEU A 138 20.00 8.07 -9.47
C LEU A 138 20.85 7.17 -10.37
#